data_23d788a047c90cd4fe1a2121b675acb7
#
_entry.id   23d788a047c90cd4fe1a2121b675acb7
#
_cell.length_a   1.000
_cell.length_b   1.000
_cell.length_c   1.000
_cell.angle_alpha   90.00
_cell.angle_beta   90.00
_cell.angle_gamma   90.00
#
_symmetry.space_group_name_H-M   'P 1'
#
loop_
_entity.id
_entity.type
_entity.pdbx_description
1 polymer ?
#
loop_
_entity_poly.entity_id
_entity_poly.type
_entity_poly.pdbx_seq_one_letter_code
_entity_poly.pdbx_strand_id
1 'polypeptide(L)'
;MNRPDFEQLVADALASIPRRFRQALSNIVIVVEDEPSAELLHEMDIEPPNTLFGLYQGTPLTDRHWGYGNTLPDRILLFQGPLERDSDEDDDLVVAIGETLIHEIGHYFGMSEAQIEEIEERYWRGGGDEDEVTH
;
A
#
# COMPACT_ATOMS: atom_id res chain seq x y z
N MET A 1 -11.42 10.82 11.78
CA MET A 1 -12.22 10.57 10.54
C MET A 1 -12.92 9.23 10.67
N ASN A 2 -14.14 9.13 10.21
CA ASN A 2 -14.81 7.85 10.27
C ASN A 2 -14.34 6.93 9.15
N ARG A 3 -14.67 5.64 9.24
CA ARG A 3 -14.18 4.66 8.28
C ARG A 3 -14.66 4.92 6.85
N PRO A 4 -15.94 5.24 6.59
CA PRO A 4 -16.37 5.52 5.24
C PRO A 4 -15.65 6.70 4.57
N ASP A 5 -15.35 7.74 5.34
CA ASP A 5 -14.62 8.87 4.80
C ASP A 5 -13.17 8.48 4.48
N PHE A 6 -12.56 7.68 5.34
CA PHE A 6 -11.22 7.19 5.08
C PHE A 6 -11.20 6.31 3.83
N GLU A 7 -12.18 5.44 3.68
CA GLU A 7 -12.27 4.56 2.52
C GLU A 7 -12.45 5.35 1.23
N GLN A 8 -13.12 6.50 1.29
CA GLN A 8 -13.22 7.37 0.13
C GLN A 8 -11.84 7.91 -0.26
N LEU A 9 -11.04 8.27 0.72
CA LEU A 9 -9.67 8.72 0.44
C LEU A 9 -8.81 7.60 -0.14
N VAL A 10 -9.05 6.37 0.29
CA VAL A 10 -8.36 5.22 -0.30
C VAL A 10 -8.73 5.10 -1.79
N ALA A 11 -10.01 5.26 -2.12
CA ALA A 11 -10.45 5.23 -3.51
C ALA A 11 -9.81 6.36 -4.32
N ASP A 12 -9.70 7.55 -3.73
CA ASP A 12 -9.06 8.69 -4.40
C ASP A 12 -7.58 8.40 -4.65
N ALA A 13 -6.90 7.81 -3.67
CA ALA A 13 -5.50 7.44 -3.83
C ALA A 13 -5.31 6.39 -4.92
N LEU A 14 -6.19 5.39 -4.96
CA LEU A 14 -6.14 4.36 -5.99
C LEU A 14 -6.26 4.93 -7.38
N ALA A 15 -7.08 5.96 -7.54
CA ALA A 15 -7.29 6.58 -8.84
C ALA A 15 -6.05 7.32 -9.34
N SER A 16 -5.12 7.64 -8.45
CA SER A 16 -3.96 8.46 -8.79
C SER A 16 -2.64 7.69 -8.90
N ILE A 17 -2.59 6.43 -8.46
CA ILE A 17 -1.34 5.66 -8.57
C ILE A 17 -1.16 5.12 -9.99
N PRO A 18 0.08 4.72 -10.35
CA PRO A 18 0.36 4.22 -11.70
C PRO A 18 -0.54 3.06 -12.11
N ARG A 19 -0.91 3.04 -13.38
CA ARG A 19 -1.87 2.06 -13.90
C ARG A 19 -1.50 0.61 -13.61
N ARG A 20 -0.24 0.25 -13.77
CA ARG A 20 0.17 -1.13 -13.55
C ARG A 20 -0.06 -1.58 -12.12
N PHE A 21 0.03 -0.63 -11.17
CA PHE A 21 -0.23 -0.93 -9.77
C PHE A 21 -1.72 -1.08 -9.53
N ARG A 22 -2.53 -0.23 -10.17
CA ARG A 22 -3.99 -0.37 -10.07
C ARG A 22 -4.46 -1.71 -10.61
N GLN A 23 -3.85 -2.15 -11.71
CA GLN A 23 -4.22 -3.42 -12.33
C GLN A 23 -3.89 -4.60 -11.41
N ALA A 24 -2.77 -4.53 -10.70
CA ALA A 24 -2.39 -5.58 -9.76
C ALA A 24 -3.43 -5.72 -8.65
N LEU A 25 -4.06 -4.61 -8.28
CA LEU A 25 -5.03 -4.61 -7.20
C LEU A 25 -6.31 -5.39 -7.50
N SER A 26 -6.55 -5.73 -8.77
CA SER A 26 -7.71 -6.55 -9.11
C SER A 26 -7.63 -7.94 -8.46
N ASN A 27 -6.44 -8.36 -8.08
CA ASN A 27 -6.20 -9.66 -7.44
C ASN A 27 -5.83 -9.55 -5.97
N ILE A 28 -5.96 -8.37 -5.39
CA ILE A 28 -5.54 -8.11 -4.02
C ILE A 28 -6.69 -7.44 -3.28
N VAL A 29 -6.98 -7.92 -2.08
CA VAL A 29 -8.02 -7.33 -1.25
C VAL A 29 -7.38 -6.26 -0.37
N ILE A 30 -8.00 -5.08 -0.32
CA ILE A 30 -7.54 -4.01 0.58
C ILE A 30 -8.45 -4.02 1.79
N VAL A 31 -7.83 -4.14 2.97
CA VAL A 31 -8.53 -4.17 4.25
C VAL A 31 -8.05 -2.99 5.09
N VAL A 32 -8.98 -2.21 5.61
CA VAL A 32 -8.65 -1.09 6.48
C VAL A 32 -8.87 -1.51 7.92
N GLU A 33 -7.85 -1.31 8.76
CA GLU A 33 -7.92 -1.57 10.19
C GLU A 33 -7.54 -0.32 10.95
N ASP A 34 -7.92 -0.27 12.24
CA ASP A 34 -7.65 0.93 13.03
C ASP A 34 -6.18 1.09 13.37
N GLU A 35 -5.59 0.05 13.95
CA GLU A 35 -4.19 0.07 14.40
C GLU A 35 -3.58 -1.30 14.20
N PRO A 36 -2.28 -1.38 13.95
CA PRO A 36 -1.62 -2.68 13.99
C PRO A 36 -1.62 -3.20 15.42
N SER A 37 -1.83 -4.49 15.58
CA SER A 37 -1.84 -5.08 16.92
C SER A 37 -0.42 -5.09 17.51
N ALA A 38 -0.33 -5.15 18.82
CA ALA A 38 0.97 -5.28 19.49
C ALA A 38 1.67 -6.56 19.05
N GLU A 39 0.90 -7.63 18.85
CA GLU A 39 1.45 -8.90 18.39
C GLU A 39 2.07 -8.76 17.01
N LEU A 40 1.37 -8.09 16.08
CA LEU A 40 1.89 -7.87 14.74
C LEU A 40 3.16 -7.05 14.77
N LEU A 41 3.18 -5.98 15.53
CA LEU A 41 4.37 -5.13 15.65
C LEU A 41 5.55 -5.93 16.19
N HIS A 42 5.29 -6.80 17.16
CA HIS A 42 6.33 -7.65 17.72
C HIS A 42 6.89 -8.61 16.67
N GLU A 43 6.00 -9.22 15.89
CA GLU A 43 6.42 -10.14 14.82
C GLU A 43 7.27 -9.43 13.76
N MET A 44 7.02 -8.16 13.53
CA MET A 44 7.76 -7.37 12.55
C MET A 44 8.98 -6.67 13.12
N ASP A 45 9.31 -6.93 14.39
CA ASP A 45 10.43 -6.29 15.09
C ASP A 45 10.31 -4.76 15.12
N ILE A 46 9.10 -4.29 15.31
CA ILE A 46 8.83 -2.85 15.42
C ILE A 46 8.51 -2.51 16.85
N GLU A 47 9.30 -1.61 17.44
CA GLU A 47 9.11 -1.19 18.82
C GLU A 47 8.38 0.16 18.89
N PRO A 48 7.40 0.29 19.80
CA PRO A 48 6.77 1.59 20.00
C PRO A 48 7.81 2.66 20.34
N PRO A 49 7.63 3.90 19.89
CA PRO A 49 6.43 4.44 19.23
C PRO A 49 6.33 4.18 17.74
N ASN A 50 7.23 3.42 17.17
CA ASN A 50 7.19 3.10 15.76
C ASN A 50 5.98 2.23 15.44
N THR A 51 5.48 2.34 14.23
CA THR A 51 4.26 1.62 13.82
C THR A 51 4.32 1.32 12.32
N LEU A 52 3.22 0.78 11.81
CA LEU A 52 3.07 0.45 10.39
C LEU A 52 1.95 1.27 9.79
N PHE A 53 2.13 1.73 8.56
CA PHE A 53 1.06 2.35 7.79
C PHE A 53 0.29 1.32 6.98
N GLY A 54 0.95 0.27 6.55
CA GLY A 54 0.33 -0.80 5.80
C GLY A 54 1.17 -2.05 5.80
N LEU A 55 0.60 -3.15 5.30
CA LEU A 55 1.29 -4.42 5.24
C LEU A 55 0.69 -5.31 4.16
N TYR A 56 1.53 -5.78 3.23
CA TYR A 56 1.13 -6.78 2.27
C TYR A 56 1.19 -8.15 2.94
N GLN A 57 0.13 -8.94 2.77
CA GLN A 57 0.07 -10.30 3.26
C GLN A 57 -0.30 -11.22 2.12
N GLY A 58 0.55 -12.16 1.82
CA GLY A 58 0.33 -13.09 0.73
C GLY A 58 1.65 -13.64 0.23
N THR A 59 1.62 -14.22 -0.95
CA THR A 59 2.81 -14.76 -1.58
C THR A 59 3.18 -13.89 -2.77
N PRO A 60 4.34 -13.23 -2.76
CA PRO A 60 4.77 -12.42 -3.89
C PRO A 60 4.79 -13.23 -5.19
N LEU A 61 4.56 -12.55 -6.30
CA LEU A 61 4.55 -13.21 -7.61
C LEU A 61 5.82 -14.01 -7.88
N THR A 62 6.95 -13.47 -7.47
CA THR A 62 8.25 -14.11 -7.71
C THR A 62 8.42 -15.42 -6.95
N ASP A 63 7.65 -15.59 -5.88
CA ASP A 63 7.73 -16.79 -5.04
C ASP A 63 6.67 -17.83 -5.38
N ARG A 64 5.76 -17.52 -6.31
CA ARG A 64 4.73 -18.45 -6.70
C ARG A 64 5.30 -19.45 -7.69
N HIS A 65 4.86 -20.68 -7.56
CA HIS A 65 5.33 -21.71 -8.45
C HIS A 65 4.20 -22.66 -8.80
N TRP A 66 4.46 -23.48 -9.79
CA TRP A 66 3.50 -24.45 -10.27
C TRP A 66 3.07 -25.38 -9.13
N GLY A 67 1.78 -25.54 -8.99
CA GLY A 67 1.23 -26.40 -7.96
C GLY A 67 1.03 -25.71 -6.62
N TYR A 68 1.40 -24.46 -6.50
CA TYR A 68 1.18 -23.73 -5.27
C TYR A 68 -0.32 -23.62 -4.98
N GLY A 69 -0.73 -24.12 -3.81
CA GLY A 69 -2.12 -24.09 -3.41
C GLY A 69 -2.60 -22.67 -3.14
N ASN A 70 -3.69 -22.33 -3.75
CA ASN A 70 -4.25 -21.00 -3.60
C ASN A 70 -5.29 -20.98 -2.50
N THR A 71 -4.84 -20.92 -1.26
CA THR A 71 -5.70 -21.05 -0.11
C THR A 71 -6.34 -19.74 0.32
N LEU A 72 -5.58 -18.64 0.27
CA LEU A 72 -6.07 -17.34 0.70
C LEU A 72 -5.71 -16.27 -0.32
N PRO A 73 -6.60 -15.32 -0.56
CA PRO A 73 -6.26 -14.21 -1.45
C PRO A 73 -5.18 -13.34 -0.81
N ASP A 74 -4.38 -12.73 -1.65
CA ASP A 74 -3.42 -11.75 -1.20
C ASP A 74 -4.19 -10.52 -0.72
N ARG A 75 -3.64 -9.83 0.27
CA ARG A 75 -4.28 -8.64 0.78
C ARG A 75 -3.27 -7.61 1.24
N ILE A 76 -3.71 -6.36 1.26
CA ILE A 76 -2.94 -5.26 1.81
C ILE A 76 -3.77 -4.69 2.96
N LEU A 77 -3.16 -4.62 4.12
CA LEU A 77 -3.76 -3.96 5.27
C LEU A 77 -3.35 -2.50 5.24
N LEU A 78 -4.29 -1.60 5.50
CA LEU A 78 -4.00 -0.17 5.71
C LEU A 78 -4.43 0.17 7.11
N PHE A 79 -3.56 0.84 7.85
CA PHE A 79 -3.84 1.19 9.25
C PHE A 79 -4.24 2.65 9.35
N GLN A 80 -5.52 2.86 9.55
CA GLN A 80 -6.12 4.18 9.53
C GLN A 80 -5.52 5.12 10.59
N GLY A 81 -5.38 4.65 11.82
CA GLY A 81 -4.86 5.48 12.91
C GLY A 81 -3.48 6.05 12.62
N PRO A 82 -2.50 5.19 12.33
CA PRO A 82 -1.16 5.68 12.01
C PRO A 82 -1.12 6.63 10.81
N LEU A 83 -1.87 6.32 9.76
CA LEU A 83 -1.90 7.18 8.58
C LEU A 83 -2.48 8.56 8.90
N GLU A 84 -3.55 8.60 9.69
CA GLU A 84 -4.16 9.88 10.08
C GLU A 84 -3.22 10.70 10.96
N ARG A 85 -2.53 10.05 11.89
CA ARG A 85 -1.62 10.76 12.78
C ARG A 85 -0.42 11.36 12.05
N ASP A 86 -0.05 10.78 10.93
CA ASP A 86 1.09 11.24 10.14
C ASP A 86 0.71 12.34 9.14
N SER A 87 -0.57 12.66 9.03
CA SER A 87 -1.06 13.59 8.02
C SER A 87 -1.84 14.72 8.67
N ASP A 88 -1.60 15.93 8.23
CA ASP A 88 -2.27 17.11 8.78
C ASP A 88 -3.59 17.41 8.09
N GLU A 89 -3.67 17.14 6.80
CA GLU A 89 -4.84 17.46 5.99
C GLU A 89 -5.23 16.26 5.13
N ASP A 90 -6.46 16.27 4.62
CA ASP A 90 -6.97 15.18 3.79
C ASP A 90 -6.13 14.97 2.54
N ASP A 91 -5.63 16.03 1.93
CA ASP A 91 -4.78 15.91 0.75
C ASP A 91 -3.48 15.19 1.08
N ASP A 92 -2.90 15.47 2.23
CA ASP A 92 -1.69 14.79 2.69
C ASP A 92 -2.00 13.33 2.98
N LEU A 93 -3.18 13.06 3.50
CA LEU A 93 -3.58 11.69 3.82
C LEU A 93 -3.75 10.85 2.55
N VAL A 94 -4.35 11.43 1.50
CA VAL A 94 -4.48 10.73 0.21
C VAL A 94 -3.10 10.37 -0.32
N VAL A 95 -2.17 11.29 -0.20
CA VAL A 95 -0.79 11.09 -0.64
C VAL A 95 -0.13 9.97 0.15
N ALA A 96 -0.27 9.99 1.48
CA ALA A 96 0.31 8.95 2.34
C ALA A 96 -0.29 7.58 2.05
N ILE A 97 -1.59 7.52 1.78
CA ILE A 97 -2.24 6.27 1.41
C ILE A 97 -1.68 5.77 0.08
N GLY A 98 -1.53 6.65 -0.90
CA GLY A 98 -0.98 6.31 -2.20
C GLY A 98 0.44 5.76 -2.11
N GLU A 99 1.29 6.40 -1.31
CA GLU A 99 2.64 5.93 -1.07
C GLU A 99 2.66 4.55 -0.46
N THR A 100 1.80 4.35 0.54
CA THR A 100 1.72 3.07 1.24
C THR A 100 1.30 1.96 0.28
N LEU A 101 0.30 2.24 -0.56
CA LEU A 101 -0.17 1.26 -1.54
C LEU A 101 0.92 0.92 -2.54
N ILE A 102 1.62 1.90 -3.07
CA ILE A 102 2.72 1.66 -4.00
C ILE A 102 3.80 0.79 -3.36
N HIS A 103 4.14 1.11 -2.11
CA HIS A 103 5.15 0.37 -1.38
C HIS A 103 4.76 -1.10 -1.21
N GLU A 104 3.53 -1.34 -0.76
CA GLU A 104 3.08 -2.71 -0.49
C GLU A 104 2.82 -3.49 -1.78
N ILE A 105 2.31 -2.85 -2.81
CA ILE A 105 2.15 -3.50 -4.11
C ILE A 105 3.53 -3.83 -4.70
N GLY A 106 4.52 -3.00 -4.43
CA GLY A 106 5.89 -3.29 -4.83
C GLY A 106 6.37 -4.62 -4.27
N HIS A 107 6.00 -4.92 -3.03
CA HIS A 107 6.33 -6.21 -2.42
C HIS A 107 5.65 -7.36 -3.17
N TYR A 108 4.42 -7.17 -3.60
CA TYR A 108 3.71 -8.17 -4.39
C TYR A 108 4.47 -8.48 -5.69
N PHE A 109 5.07 -7.48 -6.33
CA PHE A 109 5.86 -7.66 -7.53
C PHE A 109 7.27 -8.16 -7.26
N GLY A 110 7.67 -8.26 -6.00
CA GLY A 110 9.03 -8.66 -5.63
C GLY A 110 10.06 -7.58 -5.90
N MET A 111 9.67 -6.33 -5.90
CA MET A 111 10.59 -5.22 -6.13
C MET A 111 11.49 -4.97 -4.94
N SER A 112 12.70 -4.48 -5.21
CA SER A 112 13.60 -4.03 -4.17
C SER A 112 13.14 -2.68 -3.61
N GLU A 113 13.63 -2.33 -2.43
CA GLU A 113 13.31 -1.02 -1.86
C GLU A 113 13.76 0.11 -2.78
N ALA A 114 14.90 -0.04 -3.45
CA ALA A 114 15.38 0.98 -4.38
C ALA A 114 14.44 1.16 -5.56
N GLN A 115 13.91 0.05 -6.07
CA GLN A 115 12.95 0.12 -7.18
C GLN A 115 11.65 0.78 -6.75
N ILE A 116 11.18 0.47 -5.56
CA ILE A 116 9.97 1.06 -5.02
C ILE A 116 10.15 2.56 -4.82
N GLU A 117 11.28 2.96 -4.25
CA GLU A 117 11.57 4.38 -4.02
C GLU A 117 11.61 5.16 -5.33
N GLU A 118 12.16 4.56 -6.38
CA GLU A 118 12.22 5.22 -7.67
C GLU A 118 10.81 5.49 -8.20
N ILE A 119 9.91 4.55 -8.03
CA ILE A 119 8.53 4.71 -8.49
C ILE A 119 7.78 5.74 -7.66
N GLU A 120 7.97 5.74 -6.35
CA GLU A 120 7.37 6.72 -5.47
C GLU A 120 7.83 8.13 -5.84
N GLU A 121 9.11 8.27 -6.15
CA GLU A 121 9.66 9.55 -6.55
C GLU A 121 9.02 10.05 -7.84
N ARG A 122 8.81 9.18 -8.80
CA ARG A 122 8.13 9.55 -10.04
C ARG A 122 6.69 9.95 -9.79
N TYR A 123 6.01 9.24 -8.91
CA TYR A 123 4.63 9.52 -8.54
C TYR A 123 4.51 10.94 -8.00
N TRP A 124 5.41 11.30 -7.10
CA TRP A 124 5.41 12.64 -6.51
C TRP A 124 5.78 13.71 -7.51
N ARG A 125 6.76 13.42 -8.33
CA ARG A 125 7.28 14.39 -9.29
C ARG A 125 6.35 14.57 -10.48
N GLY A 126 5.83 13.48 -10.99
CA GLY A 126 5.04 13.50 -12.21
C GLY A 126 3.58 13.79 -12.00
N GLY A 127 3.14 13.60 -10.77
CA GLY A 127 1.75 13.84 -10.48
C GLY A 127 0.82 12.95 -11.25
N GLY A 128 1.18 11.72 -11.43
CA GLY A 128 0.28 10.84 -12.10
C GLY A 128 0.86 9.55 -12.59
N ASP A 129 0.09 8.94 -13.45
CA ASP A 129 0.41 7.67 -14.03
C ASP A 129 1.56 7.83 -15.01
N GLU A 130 2.67 7.16 -14.75
CA GLU A 130 3.83 7.24 -15.63
C GLU A 130 3.54 6.75 -17.04
N ASP A 131 2.55 5.88 -17.19
CA ASP A 131 2.16 5.39 -18.50
C ASP A 131 1.62 6.50 -19.39
N GLU A 132 1.14 7.55 -18.79
CA GLU A 132 0.63 8.70 -19.50
C GLU A 132 1.73 9.65 -19.89
N VAL A 133 2.85 9.54 -19.23
CA VAL A 133 3.97 10.45 -19.44
C VAL A 133 4.95 9.91 -20.45
N THR A 134 4.96 8.64 -20.64
CA THR A 134 5.86 8.01 -21.55
C THR A 134 5.41 8.22 -22.98
N HIS A 135 6.10 8.96 -23.64
CA HIS A 135 5.85 9.14 -25.06
C HIS A 135 6.96 9.92 -25.68
#